data_b88ffe8a59e157b0db2a39b3c699a19c
#
_entry.id   b88ffe8a59e157b0db2a39b3c699a19c
#
_cell.length_a   1.000
_cell.length_b   1.000
_cell.length_c   1.000
_cell.angle_alpha   90.00
_cell.angle_beta   90.00
_cell.angle_gamma   90.00
#
_symmetry.space_group_name_H-M   'P 1'
#
loop_
_entity.id
_entity.type
_entity.pdbx_description
1 polymer ?
#
loop_
_entity_poly.entity_id
_entity_poly.type
_entity_poly.pdbx_seq_one_letter_code
_entity_poly.pdbx_strand_id
1 'polypeptide(L)'
;IVELRKPDLKLAEILEEEPRDGLMKDLLTVLNLVLDHSKLKPSDFGVFGSLLHGFYSVKHSDLDYVIYGGSNVEELVEVLSDFYGDRDGALKNEFDFFDERAEQKNWRFENYTLKEYAWYERRKRIYALYDSKELGRRIKVEFEPVRAWNEIKNEYHPDTRITRAGWTRARAIIRDDRDSYFMPAIYPIEILEFIGGDKADNVERIITYVEE
;
A
#
# COMPACT_ATOMS: atom_id res chain seq x y z
N ILE A 1 1.14 -0.22 27.00
CA ILE A 1 2.07 0.14 25.90
C ILE A 1 3.40 0.40 26.54
N VAL A 2 4.42 -0.38 26.19
CA VAL A 2 5.77 -0.26 26.74
C VAL A 2 6.62 0.67 25.85
N GLU A 3 6.40 0.62 24.53
CA GLU A 3 7.11 1.42 23.54
C GLU A 3 6.21 1.71 22.35
N LEU A 4 6.27 2.92 21.82
CA LEU A 4 5.62 3.32 20.58
C LEU A 4 6.70 3.63 19.55
N ARG A 5 6.80 2.82 18.52
CA ARG A 5 7.71 3.04 17.40
C ARG A 5 7.01 3.86 16.32
N LYS A 6 7.72 4.82 15.78
CA LYS A 6 7.19 5.74 14.77
C LYS A 6 7.99 5.57 13.48
N PRO A 7 7.34 5.19 12.37
CA PRO A 7 8.00 4.96 11.09
C PRO A 7 8.79 6.16 10.56
N ASP A 8 8.23 7.36 10.68
CA ASP A 8 8.83 8.63 10.26
C ASP A 8 10.12 8.95 11.04
N LEU A 9 10.08 8.81 12.36
CA LEU A 9 11.24 9.04 13.22
C LEU A 9 12.35 8.00 12.96
N LYS A 10 11.96 6.74 12.68
CA LYS A 10 12.93 5.70 12.37
C LYS A 10 13.61 5.95 11.03
N LEU A 11 12.88 6.41 10.02
CA LEU A 11 13.50 6.79 8.75
C LEU A 11 14.45 7.99 8.94
N ALA A 12 14.04 9.00 9.70
CA ALA A 12 14.90 10.16 9.99
C ALA A 12 16.22 9.73 10.67
N GLU A 13 16.16 8.81 11.65
CA GLU A 13 17.33 8.22 12.29
C GLU A 13 18.26 7.53 11.27
N ILE A 14 17.68 6.72 10.36
CA ILE A 14 18.44 6.02 9.31
C ILE A 14 19.11 7.00 8.35
N LEU A 15 18.46 8.12 8.03
CA LEU A 15 19.02 9.14 7.14
C LEU A 15 20.18 9.94 7.74
N GLU A 16 20.27 9.99 9.07
CA GLU A 16 21.38 10.67 9.77
C GLU A 16 22.63 9.78 9.95
N GLU A 17 22.48 8.46 9.77
CA GLU A 17 23.55 7.50 9.97
C GLU A 17 24.17 7.03 8.64
N GLU A 18 25.45 6.63 8.67
CA GLU A 18 26.06 5.90 7.56
C GLU A 18 25.39 4.52 7.41
N PRO A 19 25.09 4.07 6.18
CA PRO A 19 24.46 2.77 5.96
C PRO A 19 25.30 1.62 6.55
N ARG A 20 24.72 0.86 7.45
CA ARG A 20 25.41 -0.21 8.19
C ARG A 20 25.69 -1.45 7.32
N ASP A 21 24.89 -1.65 6.26
CA ASP A 21 24.97 -2.81 5.38
C ASP A 21 24.35 -2.52 4.01
N GLY A 22 24.38 -3.53 3.13
CA GLY A 22 23.86 -3.42 1.76
C GLY A 22 22.36 -3.16 1.68
N LEU A 23 21.55 -3.69 2.61
CA LEU A 23 20.12 -3.44 2.61
C LEU A 23 19.78 -1.99 2.96
N MET A 24 20.52 -1.41 3.91
CA MET A 24 20.39 0.02 4.25
C MET A 24 20.83 0.92 3.09
N LYS A 25 21.89 0.54 2.35
CA LYS A 25 22.28 1.26 1.12
C LYS A 25 21.20 1.21 0.07
N ASP A 26 20.59 0.03 -0.14
CA ASP A 26 19.51 -0.14 -1.11
C ASP A 26 18.26 0.64 -0.69
N LEU A 27 17.93 0.68 0.61
CA LEU A 27 16.85 1.50 1.13
C LEU A 27 17.07 2.98 0.76
N LEU A 28 18.25 3.54 1.05
CA LEU A 28 18.54 4.93 0.70
C LEU A 28 18.54 5.16 -0.81
N THR A 29 19.02 4.19 -1.58
CA THR A 29 19.05 4.28 -3.05
C THR A 29 17.63 4.33 -3.62
N VAL A 30 16.74 3.45 -3.18
CA VAL A 30 15.35 3.41 -3.65
C VAL A 30 14.61 4.68 -3.22
N LEU A 31 14.79 5.14 -1.99
CA LEU A 31 14.19 6.39 -1.54
C LEU A 31 14.64 7.57 -2.42
N ASN A 32 15.96 7.71 -2.66
CA ASN A 32 16.48 8.77 -3.50
C ASN A 32 15.98 8.69 -4.95
N LEU A 33 15.84 7.49 -5.52
CA LEU A 33 15.22 7.32 -6.84
C LEU A 33 13.83 7.93 -6.90
N VAL A 34 13.01 7.71 -5.88
CA VAL A 34 11.68 8.31 -5.83
C VAL A 34 11.74 9.81 -5.62
N LEU A 35 12.57 10.29 -4.70
CA LEU A 35 12.69 11.72 -4.39
C LEU A 35 13.21 12.54 -5.58
N ASP A 36 14.18 12.01 -6.33
CA ASP A 36 14.79 12.69 -7.49
C ASP A 36 13.80 12.85 -8.67
N HIS A 37 12.73 12.05 -8.69
CA HIS A 37 11.72 12.06 -9.76
C HIS A 37 10.36 12.62 -9.30
N SER A 38 10.27 13.19 -8.10
CA SER A 38 9.04 13.70 -7.52
C SER A 38 9.23 15.03 -6.80
N LYS A 39 8.14 15.57 -6.26
CA LYS A 39 8.16 16.70 -5.31
C LYS A 39 8.13 16.22 -3.87
N LEU A 40 8.13 14.93 -3.65
CA LEU A 40 8.11 14.30 -2.34
C LEU A 40 9.38 14.61 -1.55
N LYS A 41 9.27 14.58 -0.24
CA LYS A 41 10.37 14.85 0.69
C LYS A 41 10.58 13.64 1.59
N PRO A 42 11.77 13.46 2.17
CA PRO A 42 12.00 12.39 3.15
C PRO A 42 10.97 12.38 4.31
N SER A 43 10.47 13.56 4.70
CA SER A 43 9.44 13.70 5.75
C SER A 43 8.06 13.14 5.38
N ASP A 44 7.84 12.87 4.09
CA ASP A 44 6.58 12.27 3.61
C ASP A 44 6.61 10.74 3.72
N PHE A 45 7.75 10.18 4.13
CA PHE A 45 7.97 8.74 4.25
C PHE A 45 8.28 8.31 5.68
N GLY A 46 8.20 7.01 5.90
CA GLY A 46 8.70 6.30 7.05
C GLY A 46 9.18 4.91 6.66
N VAL A 47 9.74 4.16 7.59
CA VAL A 47 10.07 2.74 7.41
C VAL A 47 9.16 1.88 8.26
N PHE A 48 8.84 0.69 7.77
CA PHE A 48 7.88 -0.22 8.34
C PHE A 48 8.48 -1.62 8.54
N GLY A 49 7.67 -2.60 8.94
CA GLY A 49 8.05 -3.99 9.02
C GLY A 49 9.32 -4.27 9.84
N SER A 50 10.17 -5.12 9.34
CA SER A 50 11.41 -5.55 10.03
C SER A 50 12.42 -4.42 10.21
N LEU A 51 12.41 -3.44 9.31
CA LEU A 51 13.28 -2.27 9.38
C LEU A 51 12.92 -1.35 10.55
N LEU A 52 11.62 -1.09 10.76
CA LEU A 52 11.13 -0.31 11.90
C LEU A 52 11.54 -0.93 13.24
N HIS A 53 11.48 -2.26 13.31
CA HIS A 53 11.74 -3.00 14.55
C HIS A 53 13.19 -3.39 14.74
N GLY A 54 14.05 -3.23 13.74
CA GLY A 54 15.48 -3.50 13.82
C GLY A 54 15.87 -4.99 13.84
N PHE A 55 14.97 -5.89 13.38
CA PHE A 55 15.27 -7.34 13.27
C PHE A 55 15.33 -7.81 11.80
N TYR A 56 15.55 -6.90 10.86
CA TYR A 56 15.68 -7.24 9.45
C TYR A 56 16.88 -8.16 9.16
N SER A 57 16.75 -8.90 8.08
CA SER A 57 17.80 -9.77 7.55
C SER A 57 18.25 -9.28 6.18
N VAL A 58 19.54 -8.98 6.01
CA VAL A 58 20.11 -8.53 4.74
C VAL A 58 19.82 -9.49 3.57
N LYS A 59 19.68 -10.80 3.87
CA LYS A 59 19.42 -11.84 2.87
C LYS A 59 17.95 -12.00 2.50
N HIS A 60 17.04 -11.66 3.40
CA HIS A 60 15.63 -12.08 3.27
C HIS A 60 14.63 -10.94 3.42
N SER A 61 14.99 -9.84 4.08
CA SER A 61 14.05 -8.72 4.27
C SER A 61 13.86 -7.93 2.98
N ASP A 62 12.67 -7.42 2.85
CA ASP A 62 12.22 -6.49 1.83
C ASP A 62 12.42 -5.04 2.29
N LEU A 63 12.10 -4.08 1.43
CA LEU A 63 12.14 -2.65 1.73
C LEU A 63 10.72 -2.14 1.92
N ASP A 64 10.31 -2.01 3.17
CA ASP A 64 8.97 -1.59 3.55
C ASP A 64 8.97 -0.11 3.94
N TYR A 65 8.35 0.72 3.12
CA TYR A 65 8.15 2.14 3.39
C TYR A 65 6.72 2.42 3.79
N VAL A 66 6.53 3.48 4.55
CA VAL A 66 5.24 4.16 4.73
C VAL A 66 5.27 5.44 3.91
N ILE A 67 4.16 5.80 3.28
CA ILE A 67 3.94 7.10 2.67
C ILE A 67 2.73 7.78 3.28
N TYR A 68 2.87 9.03 3.71
CA TYR A 68 1.83 9.76 4.43
C TYR A 68 1.10 10.75 3.54
N GLY A 69 -0.25 10.63 3.53
CA GLY A 69 -1.15 11.58 2.88
C GLY A 69 -1.55 11.21 1.45
N GLY A 70 -2.82 11.46 1.12
CA GLY A 70 -3.41 11.06 -0.16
C GLY A 70 -2.73 11.70 -1.36
N SER A 71 -2.43 13.00 -1.31
CA SER A 71 -1.73 13.68 -2.40
C SER A 71 -0.31 13.16 -2.64
N ASN A 72 0.38 12.73 -1.58
CA ASN A 72 1.70 12.14 -1.68
C ASN A 72 1.65 10.73 -2.27
N VAL A 73 0.59 9.97 -1.95
CA VAL A 73 0.33 8.65 -2.57
C VAL A 73 0.07 8.81 -4.06
N GLU A 74 -0.75 9.78 -4.47
CA GLU A 74 -1.01 10.08 -5.89
C GLU A 74 0.29 10.41 -6.64
N GLU A 75 1.12 11.30 -6.10
CA GLU A 75 2.44 11.65 -6.65
C GLU A 75 3.35 10.42 -6.76
N LEU A 76 3.42 9.58 -5.72
CA LEU A 76 4.22 8.35 -5.74
C LEU A 76 3.76 7.39 -6.84
N VAL A 77 2.45 7.19 -6.97
CA VAL A 77 1.85 6.31 -8.00
C VAL A 77 2.20 6.78 -9.42
N GLU A 78 2.24 8.08 -9.66
CA GLU A 78 2.69 8.65 -10.94
C GLU A 78 4.16 8.33 -11.18
N VAL A 79 5.03 8.60 -10.23
CA VAL A 79 6.47 8.33 -10.32
C VAL A 79 6.75 6.85 -10.56
N LEU A 80 6.11 5.95 -9.80
CA LEU A 80 6.27 4.52 -10.00
C LEU A 80 5.74 4.05 -11.36
N SER A 81 4.67 4.68 -11.86
CA SER A 81 4.14 4.40 -13.20
C SER A 81 5.15 4.72 -14.30
N ASP A 82 5.89 5.82 -14.15
CA ASP A 82 6.94 6.22 -15.09
C ASP A 82 8.09 5.21 -15.06
N PHE A 83 8.54 4.78 -13.89
CA PHE A 83 9.55 3.73 -13.77
C PHE A 83 9.10 2.41 -14.41
N TYR A 84 7.84 2.00 -14.20
CA TYR A 84 7.31 0.75 -14.77
C TYR A 84 7.13 0.82 -16.29
N GLY A 85 6.98 2.00 -16.86
CA GLY A 85 6.93 2.23 -18.31
C GLY A 85 8.29 2.07 -19.00
N ASP A 86 9.38 2.21 -18.27
CA ASP A 86 10.74 2.06 -18.77
C ASP A 86 11.23 0.61 -18.62
N ARG A 87 11.60 -0.05 -19.74
CA ARG A 87 12.13 -1.43 -19.71
C ARG A 87 13.42 -1.58 -18.93
N ASP A 88 14.24 -0.53 -18.92
CA ASP A 88 15.51 -0.47 -18.20
C ASP A 88 15.38 0.28 -16.87
N GLY A 89 14.15 0.60 -16.48
CA GLY A 89 13.81 1.30 -15.25
C GLY A 89 14.37 0.60 -14.00
N ALA A 90 14.83 1.40 -13.05
CA ALA A 90 15.41 0.92 -11.80
C ALA A 90 14.39 0.18 -10.92
N LEU A 91 13.12 0.55 -11.01
CA LEU A 91 12.00 -0.07 -10.30
C LEU A 91 11.05 -0.70 -11.32
N LYS A 92 10.55 -1.91 -11.02
CA LYS A 92 9.63 -2.66 -11.87
C LYS A 92 8.39 -3.04 -11.07
N ASN A 93 7.24 -3.09 -11.72
CA ASN A 93 6.04 -3.56 -11.05
C ASN A 93 6.18 -5.02 -10.62
N GLU A 94 5.93 -5.34 -9.36
CA GLU A 94 6.07 -6.70 -8.84
C GLU A 94 5.19 -7.68 -9.61
N PHE A 95 3.97 -7.28 -9.94
CA PHE A 95 2.96 -8.12 -10.59
C PHE A 95 3.18 -8.33 -12.10
N ASP A 96 4.19 -7.71 -12.70
CA ASP A 96 4.69 -8.08 -14.04
C ASP A 96 5.44 -9.40 -14.04
N PHE A 97 5.91 -9.85 -12.87
CA PHE A 97 6.66 -11.08 -12.64
C PHE A 97 5.88 -12.12 -11.83
N PHE A 98 4.58 -11.92 -11.68
CA PHE A 98 3.70 -12.79 -10.92
C PHE A 98 3.64 -14.22 -11.49
N ASP A 99 3.97 -15.22 -10.68
CA ASP A 99 3.91 -16.64 -11.06
C ASP A 99 2.59 -17.27 -10.58
N GLU A 100 1.59 -17.32 -11.46
CA GLU A 100 0.29 -17.94 -11.18
C GLU A 100 0.42 -19.38 -10.66
N ARG A 101 1.42 -20.15 -11.12
CA ARG A 101 1.58 -21.57 -10.73
C ARG A 101 2.09 -21.71 -9.30
N ALA A 102 2.96 -20.80 -8.86
CA ALA A 102 3.44 -20.78 -7.49
C ALA A 102 2.32 -20.42 -6.52
N GLU A 103 1.49 -19.43 -6.87
CA GLU A 103 0.42 -18.92 -6.02
C GLU A 103 -0.84 -19.80 -6.03
N GLN A 104 -1.10 -20.54 -7.11
CA GLN A 104 -2.30 -21.40 -7.23
C GLN A 104 -2.48 -22.38 -6.07
N LYS A 105 -1.39 -22.84 -5.45
CA LYS A 105 -1.44 -23.80 -4.34
C LYS A 105 -2.00 -23.20 -3.06
N ASN A 106 -1.86 -21.89 -2.88
CA ASN A 106 -2.27 -21.15 -1.69
C ASN A 106 -3.56 -20.38 -1.90
N TRP A 107 -4.05 -20.32 -3.14
CA TRP A 107 -5.24 -19.55 -3.49
C TRP A 107 -6.50 -20.11 -2.83
N ARG A 108 -7.21 -19.26 -2.11
CA ARG A 108 -8.38 -19.64 -1.31
C ARG A 108 -9.65 -18.87 -1.64
N PHE A 109 -9.58 -17.92 -2.55
CA PHE A 109 -10.75 -17.12 -2.92
C PHE A 109 -11.57 -17.83 -4.00
N GLU A 110 -12.87 -18.01 -3.73
CA GLU A 110 -13.77 -18.69 -4.67
C GLU A 110 -14.35 -17.73 -5.71
N ASN A 111 -14.41 -16.44 -5.39
CA ASN A 111 -15.16 -15.46 -6.15
C ASN A 111 -14.35 -14.72 -7.20
N TYR A 112 -13.04 -14.87 -7.23
CA TYR A 112 -12.19 -14.31 -8.27
C TYR A 112 -10.90 -15.10 -8.46
N THR A 113 -10.34 -14.98 -9.66
CA THR A 113 -9.20 -15.77 -10.10
C THR A 113 -7.87 -15.09 -9.77
N LEU A 114 -6.78 -15.86 -9.75
CA LEU A 114 -5.42 -15.31 -9.63
C LEU A 114 -5.08 -14.27 -10.70
N LYS A 115 -5.64 -14.40 -11.91
CA LYS A 115 -5.45 -13.40 -12.98
C LYS A 115 -6.11 -12.08 -12.64
N GLU A 116 -7.32 -12.14 -12.11
CA GLU A 116 -8.04 -10.95 -11.65
C GLU A 116 -7.29 -10.32 -10.48
N TYR A 117 -6.82 -11.11 -9.51
CA TYR A 117 -5.99 -10.64 -8.42
C TYR A 117 -4.75 -9.90 -8.93
N ALA A 118 -3.90 -10.56 -9.74
CA ALA A 118 -2.69 -9.95 -10.28
C ALA A 118 -3.00 -8.69 -11.10
N TRP A 119 -4.14 -8.65 -11.80
CA TRP A 119 -4.57 -7.47 -12.54
C TRP A 119 -4.95 -6.31 -11.63
N TYR A 120 -5.63 -6.58 -10.50
CA TYR A 120 -5.95 -5.55 -9.51
C TYR A 120 -4.70 -5.04 -8.81
N GLU A 121 -3.85 -5.92 -8.29
CA GLU A 121 -2.62 -5.58 -7.59
C GLU A 121 -1.65 -4.78 -8.46
N ARG A 122 -1.50 -5.18 -9.72
CA ARG A 122 -0.70 -4.43 -10.70
C ARG A 122 -1.12 -2.97 -10.84
N ARG A 123 -2.40 -2.68 -10.68
CA ARG A 123 -2.96 -1.33 -10.83
C ARG A 123 -2.77 -0.46 -9.60
N LYS A 124 -2.54 -1.04 -8.42
CA LYS A 124 -2.27 -0.27 -7.20
C LYS A 124 -0.99 0.55 -7.33
N ARG A 125 0.03 0.02 -8.01
CA ARG A 125 1.31 0.71 -8.29
C ARG A 125 2.02 1.21 -7.04
N ILE A 126 1.93 0.45 -5.95
CA ILE A 126 2.64 0.70 -4.68
C ILE A 126 3.63 -0.41 -4.36
N TYR A 127 3.69 -1.45 -5.21
CA TYR A 127 4.58 -2.60 -5.08
C TYR A 127 5.60 -2.61 -6.20
N ALA A 128 6.87 -2.60 -5.85
CA ALA A 128 7.96 -2.60 -6.81
C ALA A 128 8.95 -3.74 -6.58
N LEU A 129 9.75 -4.02 -7.58
CA LEU A 129 10.93 -4.86 -7.51
C LEU A 129 12.16 -4.01 -7.83
N TYR A 130 13.18 -4.12 -7.01
CA TYR A 130 14.47 -3.49 -7.19
C TYR A 130 15.55 -4.56 -7.34
N ASP A 131 16.31 -4.54 -8.44
CA ASP A 131 17.42 -5.45 -8.67
C ASP A 131 18.69 -4.90 -8.02
N SER A 132 18.95 -5.30 -6.76
CA SER A 132 20.10 -4.84 -5.98
C SER A 132 21.41 -5.33 -6.57
N LYS A 133 22.27 -4.39 -6.94
CA LYS A 133 23.65 -4.69 -7.32
C LYS A 133 24.54 -4.95 -6.09
N GLU A 134 24.24 -4.31 -4.97
CA GLU A 134 24.97 -4.45 -3.70
C GLU A 134 24.79 -5.86 -3.12
N LEU A 135 23.56 -6.40 -3.16
CA LEU A 135 23.24 -7.71 -2.59
C LEU A 135 23.18 -8.84 -3.62
N GLY A 136 23.23 -8.53 -4.91
CA GLY A 136 23.14 -9.50 -5.99
C GLY A 136 21.79 -10.25 -6.02
N ARG A 137 20.72 -9.63 -5.52
CA ARG A 137 19.37 -10.21 -5.49
C ARG A 137 18.30 -9.19 -5.83
N ARG A 138 17.16 -9.69 -6.23
CA ARG A 138 15.93 -8.89 -6.35
C ARG A 138 15.33 -8.68 -4.96
N ILE A 139 14.88 -7.46 -4.69
CA ILE A 139 14.26 -7.05 -3.43
C ILE A 139 12.86 -6.54 -3.75
N LYS A 140 11.88 -6.95 -2.97
CA LYS A 140 10.56 -6.34 -2.97
C LYS A 140 10.63 -4.98 -2.29
N VAL A 141 9.90 -4.05 -2.85
CA VAL A 141 9.73 -2.70 -2.31
C VAL A 141 8.26 -2.43 -2.17
N GLU A 142 7.83 -2.12 -0.98
CA GLU A 142 6.45 -1.81 -0.67
C GLU A 142 6.33 -0.40 -0.10
N PHE A 143 5.33 0.33 -0.58
CA PHE A 143 4.99 1.66 -0.07
C PHE A 143 3.60 1.61 0.52
N GLU A 144 3.51 1.48 1.86
CA GLU A 144 2.27 1.41 2.60
C GLU A 144 1.64 2.80 2.75
N PRO A 145 0.45 3.05 2.18
CA PRO A 145 -0.23 4.33 2.28
C PRO A 145 -0.85 4.55 3.65
N VAL A 146 -0.52 5.65 4.29
CA VAL A 146 -1.09 6.06 5.58
C VAL A 146 -1.65 7.47 5.48
N ARG A 147 -2.84 7.70 6.02
CA ARG A 147 -3.44 9.04 6.04
C ARG A 147 -2.57 9.99 6.87
N ALA A 148 -2.37 11.19 6.38
CA ALA A 148 -1.82 12.27 7.18
C ALA A 148 -2.78 12.62 8.34
N TRP A 149 -2.24 13.16 9.43
CA TRP A 149 -3.04 13.46 10.62
C TRP A 149 -4.26 14.34 10.37
N ASN A 150 -4.15 15.29 9.44
CA ASN A 150 -5.25 16.19 9.05
C ASN A 150 -6.28 15.53 8.12
N GLU A 151 -5.99 14.34 7.57
CA GLU A 151 -6.89 13.56 6.71
C GLU A 151 -7.69 12.54 7.51
N ILE A 152 -7.31 12.28 8.78
CA ILE A 152 -8.01 11.34 9.63
C ILE A 152 -9.36 11.94 10.01
N LYS A 153 -10.42 11.39 9.44
CA LYS A 153 -11.80 11.67 9.86
C LYS A 153 -12.12 10.75 11.01
N ASN A 154 -12.42 11.34 12.16
CA ASN A 154 -12.76 10.57 13.36
C ASN A 154 -14.21 10.06 13.25
N GLU A 155 -14.41 9.04 12.41
CA GLU A 155 -15.73 8.44 12.14
C GLU A 155 -16.19 7.53 13.27
N TYR A 156 -15.25 7.08 14.11
CA TYR A 156 -15.50 6.21 15.25
C TYR A 156 -15.32 7.00 16.55
N HIS A 157 -16.36 7.76 16.92
CA HIS A 157 -16.42 8.34 18.27
C HIS A 157 -16.65 7.20 19.29
N PRO A 158 -16.11 7.28 20.52
CA PRO A 158 -16.32 6.24 21.56
C PRO A 158 -17.79 5.91 21.82
N ASP A 159 -18.68 6.88 21.60
CA ASP A 159 -20.13 6.70 21.78
C ASP A 159 -20.86 6.20 20.53
N THR A 160 -20.15 6.03 19.40
CA THR A 160 -20.74 5.52 18.15
C THR A 160 -21.05 4.04 18.30
N ARG A 161 -22.32 3.66 18.15
CA ARG A 161 -22.76 2.27 18.14
C ARG A 161 -22.83 1.77 16.71
N ILE A 162 -22.04 0.75 16.41
CA ILE A 162 -22.11 0.03 15.14
C ILE A 162 -23.08 -1.14 15.34
N THR A 163 -24.19 -1.14 14.62
CA THR A 163 -25.18 -2.21 14.67
C THR A 163 -25.23 -2.93 13.33
N ARG A 164 -25.30 -4.26 13.39
CA ARG A 164 -25.51 -5.08 12.20
C ARG A 164 -26.96 -4.89 11.73
N ALA A 165 -27.13 -4.39 10.51
CA ALA A 165 -28.46 -4.15 9.92
C ALA A 165 -28.94 -5.31 9.04
N GLY A 166 -28.04 -6.18 8.56
CA GLY A 166 -28.40 -7.32 7.71
C GLY A 166 -27.39 -7.55 6.58
N TRP A 167 -27.85 -8.26 5.55
CA TRP A 167 -27.08 -8.54 4.34
C TRP A 167 -27.85 -8.02 3.12
N THR A 168 -27.16 -7.29 2.27
CA THR A 168 -27.74 -6.83 1.01
C THR A 168 -26.85 -7.20 -0.17
N ARG A 169 -27.50 -7.41 -1.31
CA ARG A 169 -26.84 -7.54 -2.61
C ARG A 169 -27.38 -6.45 -3.52
N ALA A 170 -26.51 -5.61 -4.00
CA ALA A 170 -26.87 -4.46 -4.80
C ALA A 170 -25.90 -4.26 -5.95
N ARG A 171 -26.33 -3.52 -6.96
CA ARG A 171 -25.48 -2.92 -7.98
C ARG A 171 -25.30 -1.45 -7.62
N ALA A 172 -24.06 -0.98 -7.58
CA ALA A 172 -23.73 0.38 -7.21
C ALA A 172 -22.67 0.97 -8.14
N ILE A 173 -22.58 2.28 -8.17
CA ILE A 173 -21.47 3.02 -8.79
C ILE A 173 -20.58 3.54 -7.67
N ILE A 174 -19.26 3.33 -7.78
CA ILE A 174 -18.27 4.00 -6.95
C ILE A 174 -18.18 5.46 -7.44
N ARG A 175 -18.40 6.41 -6.54
CA ARG A 175 -18.39 7.83 -6.84
C ARG A 175 -17.04 8.49 -6.60
N ASP A 176 -16.24 7.90 -5.71
CA ASP A 176 -14.91 8.39 -5.34
C ASP A 176 -14.06 7.19 -4.90
N ASP A 177 -12.84 7.09 -5.38
CA ASP A 177 -11.88 6.03 -5.08
C ASP A 177 -10.58 6.54 -4.43
N ARG A 178 -10.50 7.84 -4.11
CA ARG A 178 -9.29 8.45 -3.51
C ARG A 178 -8.86 7.83 -2.20
N ASP A 179 -9.82 7.30 -1.44
CA ASP A 179 -9.56 6.59 -0.18
C ASP A 179 -9.30 5.08 -0.34
N SER A 180 -9.17 4.59 -1.59
CA SER A 180 -8.97 3.16 -1.89
C SER A 180 -7.59 2.62 -1.48
N TYR A 181 -6.58 3.48 -1.43
CA TYR A 181 -5.23 3.11 -1.05
C TYR A 181 -5.03 2.89 0.46
N PHE A 182 -5.97 3.34 1.27
CA PHE A 182 -5.80 3.32 2.73
C PHE A 182 -6.49 2.14 3.38
N MET A 183 -6.04 1.76 4.57
CA MET A 183 -6.75 0.82 5.43
C MET A 183 -7.40 1.55 6.60
N PRO A 184 -8.73 1.52 6.71
CA PRO A 184 -9.68 0.92 5.77
C PRO A 184 -9.77 1.69 4.46
N ALA A 185 -10.00 0.96 3.36
CA ALA A 185 -10.41 1.57 2.10
C ALA A 185 -11.88 2.00 2.19
N ILE A 186 -12.18 3.19 1.69
CA ILE A 186 -13.52 3.78 1.76
C ILE A 186 -13.95 4.20 0.36
N TYR A 187 -15.10 3.68 -0.06
CA TYR A 187 -15.68 3.96 -1.37
C TYR A 187 -17.07 4.58 -1.21
N PRO A 188 -17.24 5.90 -1.36
CA PRO A 188 -18.55 6.49 -1.56
C PRO A 188 -19.26 5.87 -2.75
N ILE A 189 -20.50 5.44 -2.56
CA ILE A 189 -21.27 4.74 -3.60
C ILE A 189 -22.65 5.35 -3.81
N GLU A 190 -23.20 5.08 -4.98
CA GLU A 190 -24.61 5.28 -5.30
C GLU A 190 -25.22 3.95 -5.67
N ILE A 191 -26.26 3.52 -4.93
CA ILE A 191 -26.99 2.31 -5.23
C ILE A 191 -27.87 2.54 -6.47
N LEU A 192 -27.67 1.71 -7.49
CA LEU A 192 -28.51 1.70 -8.70
C LEU A 192 -29.69 0.74 -8.57
N GLU A 193 -29.44 -0.42 -7.96
CA GLU A 193 -30.43 -1.49 -7.90
C GLU A 193 -30.14 -2.42 -6.72
N PHE A 194 -31.18 -2.75 -5.95
CA PHE A 194 -31.13 -3.84 -4.99
C PHE A 194 -31.48 -5.15 -5.67
N ILE A 195 -30.59 -6.15 -5.60
CA ILE A 195 -30.74 -7.45 -6.25
C ILE A 195 -31.31 -8.47 -5.27
N GLY A 196 -31.00 -8.36 -3.98
CA GLY A 196 -31.49 -9.29 -2.96
C GLY A 196 -31.01 -8.95 -1.55
N GLY A 197 -31.58 -9.66 -0.57
CA GLY A 197 -31.31 -9.41 0.85
C GLY A 197 -32.12 -8.26 1.42
N ASP A 198 -31.60 -7.65 2.48
CA ASP A 198 -32.24 -6.55 3.17
C ASP A 198 -32.08 -5.25 2.38
N LYS A 199 -33.15 -4.48 2.21
CA LYS A 199 -33.04 -3.14 1.65
C LYS A 199 -32.48 -2.19 2.70
N ALA A 200 -31.46 -1.46 2.30
CA ALA A 200 -30.88 -0.42 3.12
C ALA A 200 -30.90 0.90 2.32
N ASP A 201 -31.90 1.73 2.60
CA ASP A 201 -32.16 2.97 1.83
C ASP A 201 -31.09 4.05 1.99
N ASN A 202 -30.18 3.89 2.98
CA ASN A 202 -29.17 4.87 3.34
C ASN A 202 -27.73 4.31 3.25
N VAL A 203 -27.44 3.44 2.30
CA VAL A 203 -26.07 2.98 2.07
C VAL A 203 -25.33 4.04 1.25
N GLU A 204 -24.40 4.74 1.88
CA GLU A 204 -23.66 5.83 1.27
C GLU A 204 -22.23 5.42 0.86
N ARG A 205 -21.69 4.35 1.47
CA ARG A 205 -20.31 3.93 1.26
C ARG A 205 -20.08 2.46 1.56
N ILE A 206 -19.02 1.93 0.96
CA ILE A 206 -18.40 0.66 1.33
C ILE A 206 -17.15 0.97 2.12
N ILE A 207 -16.92 0.24 3.21
CA ILE A 207 -15.69 0.28 3.99
C ILE A 207 -15.13 -1.14 4.02
N THR A 208 -13.87 -1.31 3.63
CA THR A 208 -13.20 -2.61 3.67
C THR A 208 -11.87 -2.51 4.41
N TYR A 209 -11.57 -3.55 5.19
CA TYR A 209 -10.29 -3.73 5.91
C TYR A 209 -9.48 -4.87 5.28
N VAL A 210 -9.77 -5.20 4.04
CA VAL A 210 -9.08 -6.24 3.27
C VAL A 210 -8.18 -5.52 2.29
N GLU A 211 -6.91 -5.86 2.27
CA GLU A 211 -5.92 -5.31 1.35
C GLU A 211 -6.08 -5.83 -0.07
N GLU A 212 -6.78 -6.95 -0.22
CA GLU A 212 -6.99 -7.71 -1.46
C GLU A 212 -8.36 -7.42 -2.10
#